data_878e6d1a36a50adf3fac65b486b994d6
#
_entry.id   878e6d1a36a50adf3fac65b486b994d6
#
_cell.length_a   1.000
_cell.length_b   1.000
_cell.length_c   1.000
_cell.angle_alpha   90.00
_cell.angle_beta   90.00
_cell.angle_gamma   90.00
#
_symmetry.space_group_name_H-M   'P 1'
#
loop_
_entity.id
_entity.type
_entity.pdbx_description
1 polymer ?
#
loop_
_entity_poly.entity_id
_entity_poly.type
_entity_poly.pdbx_seq_one_letter_code
_entity_poly.pdbx_strand_id
1 'polypeptide(L)'
;YLANTYAKENNLCIQSKTDKTGLNPYQYEYDKSLKVYSITIDLDKIGVDENFHAEADNSEKAFRVNAILDAIANLSLIVKGNLDNAEPLFVIGGLSCRKTHFFENVVNVKNASLILEDGIKEKLHSEKGDFHAGVLKCGIFANENDIVRELNAMQTEDFFKQLKDQVNSYYA
;
A
#
# COMPACT_ATOMS: atom_id res chain seq x y z
N TYR A 1 -16.87 -13.23 -24.21
CA TYR A 1 -17.64 -14.37 -24.74
C TYR A 1 -18.83 -14.73 -23.87
N LEU A 2 -18.65 -14.95 -22.58
CA LEU A 2 -19.75 -15.27 -21.64
C LEU A 2 -20.76 -14.13 -21.50
N ALA A 3 -20.31 -12.89 -21.49
CA ALA A 3 -21.18 -11.72 -21.43
C ALA A 3 -22.11 -11.63 -22.67
N ASN A 4 -21.62 -12.01 -23.83
CA ASN A 4 -22.39 -12.02 -25.06
C ASN A 4 -23.51 -13.07 -25.06
N THR A 5 -23.20 -14.25 -24.56
CA THR A 5 -24.16 -15.36 -24.46
C THR A 5 -25.26 -15.00 -23.46
N TYR A 6 -24.86 -14.52 -22.28
CA TYR A 6 -25.78 -14.11 -21.24
C TYR A 6 -26.70 -12.97 -21.68
N ALA A 7 -26.17 -11.95 -22.35
CA ALA A 7 -26.96 -10.84 -22.85
C ALA A 7 -27.98 -11.24 -23.90
N LYS A 8 -27.64 -12.17 -24.79
CA LYS A 8 -28.57 -12.74 -25.79
C LYS A 8 -29.70 -13.53 -25.12
N GLU A 9 -29.37 -14.41 -24.19
CA GLU A 9 -30.35 -15.28 -23.54
C GLU A 9 -31.32 -14.50 -22.65
N ASN A 10 -30.91 -13.36 -22.10
CA ASN A 10 -31.72 -12.57 -21.19
C ASN A 10 -32.28 -11.27 -21.79
N ASN A 11 -32.21 -11.09 -23.13
CA ASN A 11 -32.68 -9.87 -23.82
C ASN A 11 -32.14 -8.56 -23.25
N LEU A 12 -30.93 -8.58 -22.71
CA LEU A 12 -30.30 -7.42 -22.08
C LEU A 12 -29.55 -6.51 -23.07
N CYS A 13 -29.48 -6.93 -24.35
CA CYS A 13 -28.87 -6.12 -25.39
C CYS A 13 -29.81 -5.04 -25.90
N ILE A 14 -29.41 -3.80 -25.82
CA ILE A 14 -30.08 -2.69 -26.50
C ILE A 14 -29.91 -2.93 -27.99
N GLN A 15 -30.99 -3.23 -28.70
CA GLN A 15 -30.97 -3.35 -30.15
C GLN A 15 -30.63 -2.00 -30.76
N SER A 16 -29.50 -1.89 -31.39
CA SER A 16 -29.22 -0.75 -32.26
C SER A 16 -30.09 -0.85 -33.49
N LYS A 17 -30.59 0.30 -33.99
CA LYS A 17 -31.46 0.38 -35.17
C LYS A 17 -30.87 -0.15 -36.47
N THR A 18 -29.66 -0.64 -36.45
CA THR A 18 -28.92 -1.23 -37.57
C THR A 18 -28.66 -2.69 -37.31
N ASP A 19 -29.65 -3.50 -37.22
CA ASP A 19 -29.74 -4.97 -37.33
C ASP A 19 -28.47 -5.83 -37.15
N LYS A 20 -27.42 -5.28 -36.62
CA LYS A 20 -26.21 -5.99 -36.24
C LYS A 20 -26.17 -6.02 -34.73
N THR A 21 -26.66 -7.13 -34.20
CA THR A 21 -26.47 -7.58 -32.83
C THR A 21 -25.66 -6.60 -31.99
N GLY A 22 -26.34 -5.80 -31.19
CA GLY A 22 -25.75 -4.76 -30.35
C GLY A 22 -24.92 -5.34 -29.22
N LEU A 23 -23.84 -6.01 -29.59
CA LEU A 23 -22.82 -6.50 -28.69
C LEU A 23 -21.79 -5.37 -28.55
N ASN A 24 -21.81 -4.69 -27.43
CA ASN A 24 -20.67 -3.87 -27.08
C ASN A 24 -19.55 -4.81 -26.63
N PRO A 25 -18.53 -5.06 -27.45
CA PRO A 25 -17.38 -5.82 -27.01
C PRO A 25 -16.75 -5.04 -25.86
N TYR A 26 -16.64 -5.71 -24.74
CA TYR A 26 -16.05 -5.12 -23.57
C TYR A 26 -14.88 -6.00 -23.14
N GLN A 27 -13.72 -5.41 -23.00
CA GLN A 27 -12.51 -6.07 -22.60
C GLN A 27 -12.30 -5.82 -21.11
N TYR A 28 -12.10 -6.90 -20.37
CA TYR A 28 -11.74 -6.85 -18.96
C TYR A 28 -10.34 -7.43 -18.79
N GLU A 29 -9.43 -6.61 -18.32
CA GLU A 29 -8.09 -7.05 -17.95
C GLU A 29 -8.05 -7.34 -16.45
N TYR A 30 -7.54 -8.49 -16.08
CA TYR A 30 -7.30 -8.90 -14.72
C TYR A 30 -5.82 -9.20 -14.55
N ASP A 31 -5.20 -8.49 -13.60
CA ASP A 31 -3.80 -8.70 -13.21
C ASP A 31 -3.75 -9.10 -11.73
N LYS A 32 -3.18 -10.27 -11.45
CA LYS A 32 -2.86 -10.74 -10.11
C LYS A 32 -1.35 -10.79 -9.95
N SER A 33 -0.75 -9.70 -9.48
CA SER A 33 0.69 -9.60 -9.28
C SER A 33 1.00 -8.86 -7.98
N LEU A 34 2.20 -9.05 -7.46
CA LEU A 34 2.71 -8.23 -6.36
C LEU A 34 2.95 -6.81 -6.87
N LYS A 35 2.42 -5.84 -6.18
CA LYS A 35 2.57 -4.42 -6.46
C LYS A 35 3.50 -3.80 -5.42
N VAL A 36 4.35 -2.89 -5.85
CA VAL A 36 5.20 -2.08 -4.96
C VAL A 36 4.72 -0.64 -5.06
N TYR A 37 4.52 0.00 -3.93
CA TYR A 37 4.20 1.41 -3.84
C TYR A 37 4.92 2.06 -2.66
N SER A 38 5.10 3.37 -2.71
CA SER A 38 5.68 4.16 -1.64
C SER A 38 4.71 5.24 -1.17
N ILE A 39 4.70 5.49 0.15
CA ILE A 39 3.92 6.55 0.77
C ILE A 39 4.87 7.41 1.57
N THR A 40 4.76 8.72 1.40
CA THR A 40 5.46 9.71 2.24
C THR A 40 4.44 10.68 2.81
N ILE A 41 4.47 10.86 4.12
CA ILE A 41 3.59 11.80 4.86
C ILE A 41 4.48 12.90 5.44
N ASP A 42 4.18 14.15 5.09
CA ASP A 42 4.85 15.32 5.68
C ASP A 42 4.19 15.66 7.01
N LEU A 43 4.79 15.21 8.10
CA LEU A 43 4.25 15.41 9.46
C LEU A 43 4.15 16.88 9.86
N ASP A 44 5.01 17.74 9.33
CA ASP A 44 4.97 19.18 9.63
C ASP A 44 3.73 19.87 9.03
N LYS A 45 3.13 19.26 8.01
CA LYS A 45 1.95 19.81 7.32
C LYS A 45 0.62 19.21 7.78
N ILE A 46 0.64 18.20 8.61
CA ILE A 46 -0.58 17.60 9.14
C ILE A 46 -1.31 18.59 10.04
N GLY A 47 -2.58 18.81 9.72
CA GLY A 47 -3.44 19.70 10.52
C GLY A 47 -3.12 21.19 10.42
N VAL A 48 -2.28 21.60 9.46
CA VAL A 48 -1.96 23.02 9.21
C VAL A 48 -2.82 23.53 8.06
N ASP A 49 -3.57 24.61 8.29
CA ASP A 49 -4.31 25.33 7.25
C ASP A 49 -3.73 26.74 7.10
N GLU A 50 -2.96 26.93 6.04
CA GLU A 50 -2.29 28.21 5.75
C GLU A 50 -3.30 29.32 5.36
N ASN A 51 -4.46 28.97 4.79
CA ASN A 51 -5.45 29.95 4.34
C ASN A 51 -6.25 30.55 5.51
N PHE A 52 -6.57 29.73 6.49
CA PHE A 52 -7.32 30.17 7.67
C PHE A 52 -6.42 30.46 8.89
N HIS A 53 -5.11 30.32 8.74
CA HIS A 53 -4.13 30.46 9.82
C HIS A 53 -4.50 29.61 11.05
N ALA A 54 -5.01 28.40 10.78
CA ALA A 54 -5.47 27.47 11.78
C ALA A 54 -4.54 26.25 11.84
N GLU A 55 -4.36 25.71 13.03
CA GLU A 55 -3.54 24.54 13.27
C GLU A 55 -4.23 23.63 14.28
N ALA A 56 -4.29 22.34 13.98
CA ALA A 56 -4.79 21.34 14.89
C ALA A 56 -3.81 21.10 16.03
N ASP A 57 -4.32 20.68 17.18
CA ASP A 57 -3.45 20.27 18.28
C ASP A 57 -2.66 18.99 17.94
N ASN A 58 -1.61 18.73 18.71
CA ASN A 58 -0.72 17.61 18.48
C ASN A 58 -1.45 16.26 18.58
N SER A 59 -2.42 16.15 19.48
CA SER A 59 -3.23 14.92 19.63
C SER A 59 -4.05 14.62 18.36
N GLU A 60 -4.68 15.64 17.80
CA GLU A 60 -5.45 15.52 16.57
C GLU A 60 -4.53 15.20 15.37
N LYS A 61 -3.33 15.82 15.29
CA LYS A 61 -2.34 15.50 14.26
C LYS A 61 -1.91 14.04 14.33
N ALA A 62 -1.55 13.56 15.52
CA ALA A 62 -1.20 12.16 15.74
C ALA A 62 -2.35 11.22 15.37
N PHE A 63 -3.59 11.54 15.77
CA PHE A 63 -4.77 10.76 15.42
C PHE A 63 -4.96 10.63 13.91
N ARG A 64 -4.82 11.72 13.16
CA ARG A 64 -4.96 11.73 11.69
C ARG A 64 -3.92 10.83 11.01
N VAL A 65 -2.66 10.93 11.44
CA VAL A 65 -1.60 10.07 10.88
C VAL A 65 -1.85 8.61 11.24
N ASN A 66 -2.22 8.32 12.48
CA ASN A 66 -2.54 6.95 12.90
C ASN A 66 -3.72 6.36 12.11
N ALA A 67 -4.75 7.16 11.79
CA ALA A 67 -5.86 6.72 10.95
C ALA A 67 -5.41 6.37 9.52
N ILE A 68 -4.45 7.12 8.96
CA ILE A 68 -3.84 6.79 7.66
C ILE A 68 -3.08 5.47 7.76
N LEU A 69 -2.30 5.25 8.82
CA LEU A 69 -1.56 4.02 9.04
C LEU A 69 -2.49 2.81 9.20
N ASP A 70 -3.63 2.98 9.87
CA ASP A 70 -4.66 1.95 9.96
C ASP A 70 -5.27 1.62 8.59
N ALA A 71 -5.54 2.63 7.79
CA ALA A 71 -6.06 2.44 6.43
C ALA A 71 -5.05 1.71 5.53
N ILE A 72 -3.75 1.99 5.67
CA ILE A 72 -2.69 1.29 4.93
C ILE A 72 -2.57 -0.16 5.40
N ALA A 73 -2.57 -0.40 6.72
CA ALA A 73 -2.43 -1.73 7.28
C ALA A 73 -3.57 -2.68 6.86
N ASN A 74 -4.77 -2.13 6.64
CA ASN A 74 -5.98 -2.88 6.29
C ASN A 74 -6.50 -2.50 4.89
N LEU A 75 -5.59 -2.20 3.97
CA LEU A 75 -5.96 -1.69 2.67
C LEU A 75 -6.78 -2.70 1.88
N SER A 76 -8.00 -2.33 1.56
CA SER A 76 -8.88 -3.06 0.68
C SER A 76 -9.49 -2.12 -0.35
N LEU A 77 -9.62 -2.60 -1.57
CA LEU A 77 -10.13 -1.82 -2.69
C LEU A 77 -11.39 -2.46 -3.25
N ILE A 78 -12.38 -1.64 -3.59
CA ILE A 78 -13.55 -2.12 -4.33
C ILE A 78 -13.33 -1.83 -5.80
N VAL A 79 -13.11 -2.87 -6.57
CA VAL A 79 -12.91 -2.79 -8.02
C VAL A 79 -14.10 -3.42 -8.72
N LYS A 80 -14.92 -2.61 -9.38
CA LYS A 80 -16.13 -3.07 -10.11
C LYS A 80 -17.04 -3.98 -9.28
N GLY A 81 -17.22 -3.66 -7.99
CA GLY A 81 -18.08 -4.41 -7.08
C GLY A 81 -17.42 -5.63 -6.43
N ASN A 82 -16.19 -5.95 -6.75
CA ASN A 82 -15.41 -6.98 -6.06
C ASN A 82 -14.49 -6.34 -5.03
N LEU A 83 -14.48 -6.90 -3.83
CA LEU A 83 -13.54 -6.52 -2.80
C LEU A 83 -12.18 -7.18 -3.11
N ASP A 84 -11.16 -6.36 -3.28
CA ASP A 84 -9.78 -6.78 -3.48
C ASP A 84 -8.98 -6.47 -2.23
N ASN A 85 -8.28 -7.45 -1.70
CA ASN A 85 -7.40 -7.28 -0.54
C ASN A 85 -6.03 -6.80 -1.02
N ALA A 86 -5.63 -5.61 -0.56
CA ALA A 86 -4.36 -4.98 -0.88
C ALA A 86 -3.51 -4.71 0.38
N GLU A 87 -3.76 -5.47 1.46
CA GLU A 87 -2.96 -5.37 2.67
C GLU A 87 -1.47 -5.59 2.40
N PRO A 88 -0.58 -4.87 3.09
CA PRO A 88 0.84 -5.00 2.87
C PRO A 88 1.39 -6.37 3.29
N LEU A 89 2.05 -7.05 2.34
CA LEU A 89 2.74 -8.32 2.61
C LEU A 89 4.17 -8.11 3.10
N PHE A 90 4.78 -7.02 2.70
CA PHE A 90 6.07 -6.52 3.17
C PHE A 90 5.99 -5.00 3.31
N VAL A 91 6.54 -4.49 4.40
CA VAL A 91 6.61 -3.06 4.68
C VAL A 91 8.03 -2.70 5.14
N ILE A 92 8.50 -1.53 4.77
CA ILE A 92 9.74 -0.96 5.24
C ILE A 92 9.58 0.55 5.35
N GLY A 93 9.97 1.12 6.47
CA GLY A 93 9.82 2.55 6.69
C GLY A 93 9.99 2.93 8.15
N GLY A 94 9.62 4.15 8.47
CA GLY A 94 9.73 4.75 9.80
C GLY A 94 9.76 6.27 9.72
N LEU A 95 10.10 6.94 10.81
CA LEU A 95 10.30 8.38 10.83
C LEU A 95 11.60 8.74 10.11
N SER A 96 11.52 9.64 9.14
CA SER A 96 12.66 10.10 8.35
C SER A 96 12.92 11.59 8.59
N CYS A 97 14.19 11.94 8.76
CA CYS A 97 14.62 13.34 8.77
C CYS A 97 14.59 14.00 7.38
N ARG A 98 14.15 13.26 6.34
CA ARG A 98 14.07 13.73 4.96
C ARG A 98 12.71 13.51 4.36
N LYS A 99 12.20 14.52 3.65
CA LYS A 99 10.91 14.52 2.93
C LYS A 99 11.08 13.92 1.52
N THR A 100 11.35 12.61 1.45
CA THR A 100 11.55 11.89 0.19
C THR A 100 10.97 10.48 0.27
N HIS A 101 10.66 9.86 -0.88
CA HIS A 101 10.34 8.44 -0.98
C HIS A 101 11.62 7.59 -0.79
N PHE A 102 12.09 7.52 0.44
CA PHE A 102 13.44 7.04 0.78
C PHE A 102 13.72 5.61 0.33
N PHE A 103 12.71 4.74 0.37
CA PHE A 103 12.84 3.31 0.02
C PHE A 103 12.40 2.97 -1.41
N GLU A 104 11.83 3.89 -2.17
CA GLU A 104 11.22 3.63 -3.48
C GLU A 104 12.15 2.87 -4.45
N ASN A 105 13.42 3.25 -4.52
CA ASN A 105 14.37 2.70 -5.48
C ASN A 105 15.08 1.41 -5.03
N VAL A 106 14.78 0.88 -3.84
CA VAL A 106 15.50 -0.29 -3.29
C VAL A 106 14.59 -1.46 -2.97
N VAL A 107 13.27 -1.25 -3.00
CA VAL A 107 12.29 -2.32 -2.79
C VAL A 107 11.88 -2.88 -4.14
N ASN A 108 12.35 -4.07 -4.44
CA ASN A 108 12.05 -4.76 -5.69
C ASN A 108 11.66 -6.22 -5.41
N VAL A 109 10.70 -6.72 -6.20
CA VAL A 109 10.25 -8.12 -6.13
C VAL A 109 10.47 -8.79 -7.48
N LYS A 110 11.07 -9.96 -7.48
CA LYS A 110 11.29 -10.78 -8.68
C LYS A 110 11.05 -12.25 -8.34
N ASN A 111 10.29 -12.94 -9.20
CA ASN A 111 9.99 -14.36 -9.03
C ASN A 111 9.46 -14.71 -7.62
N ALA A 112 8.50 -13.94 -7.13
CA ALA A 112 7.95 -14.05 -5.78
C ALA A 112 9.00 -13.95 -4.64
N SER A 113 10.14 -13.33 -4.88
CA SER A 113 11.17 -13.08 -3.87
C SER A 113 11.44 -11.59 -3.75
N LEU A 114 11.56 -11.09 -2.52
CA LEU A 114 12.08 -9.75 -2.27
C LEU A 114 13.59 -9.74 -2.55
N ILE A 115 14.04 -8.76 -3.29
CA ILE A 115 15.47 -8.59 -3.59
C ILE A 115 16.16 -7.98 -2.37
N LEU A 116 17.07 -8.74 -1.75
CA LEU A 116 17.80 -8.36 -0.54
C LEU A 116 19.22 -7.89 -0.87
N GLU A 117 19.33 -6.91 -1.75
CA GLU A 117 20.60 -6.27 -2.07
C GLU A 117 21.09 -5.35 -0.94
N ASP A 118 22.37 -5.01 -0.95
CA ASP A 118 22.96 -4.16 0.09
C ASP A 118 22.25 -2.80 0.23
N GLY A 119 21.74 -2.25 -0.85
CA GLY A 119 21.03 -0.97 -0.84
C GLY A 119 19.80 -0.90 0.08
N ILE A 120 19.04 -1.98 0.22
CA ILE A 120 17.89 -2.01 1.16
C ILE A 120 18.37 -2.09 2.61
N LYS A 121 19.46 -2.84 2.87
CA LYS A 121 20.06 -2.99 4.20
C LYS A 121 20.72 -1.69 4.65
N GLU A 122 21.48 -1.05 3.78
CA GLU A 122 22.12 0.25 4.06
C GLU A 122 21.08 1.33 4.38
N LYS A 123 19.98 1.36 3.65
CA LYS A 123 18.90 2.32 3.92
C LYS A 123 18.17 2.01 5.22
N LEU A 124 17.94 0.74 5.53
CA LEU A 124 17.29 0.33 6.78
C LEU A 124 18.11 0.75 8.01
N HIS A 125 19.43 0.66 7.93
CA HIS A 125 20.35 1.03 9.02
C HIS A 125 20.88 2.48 8.91
N SER A 126 20.24 3.30 8.09
CA SER A 126 20.67 4.69 7.88
C SER A 126 20.34 5.57 9.07
N GLU A 127 21.28 6.41 9.49
CA GLU A 127 21.08 7.46 10.50
C GLU A 127 20.10 8.59 10.08
N LYS A 128 19.52 8.50 8.87
CA LYS A 128 18.57 9.47 8.36
C LYS A 128 17.14 9.31 8.91
N GLY A 129 16.94 8.35 9.77
CA GLY A 129 15.65 8.08 10.40
C GLY A 129 15.70 6.87 11.31
N ASP A 130 14.56 6.56 11.92
CA ASP A 130 14.35 5.36 12.71
C ASP A 130 13.47 4.41 11.88
N PHE A 131 14.12 3.46 11.21
CA PHE A 131 13.52 2.61 10.20
C PHE A 131 13.44 1.15 10.63
N HIS A 132 12.35 0.51 10.26
CA HIS A 132 12.07 -0.89 10.54
C HIS A 132 11.53 -1.59 9.30
N ALA A 133 11.52 -2.92 9.34
CA ALA A 133 10.90 -3.75 8.31
C ALA A 133 9.88 -4.70 8.94
N GLY A 134 8.80 -4.97 8.21
CA GLY A 134 7.78 -5.94 8.59
C GLY A 134 7.44 -6.86 7.42
N VAL A 135 7.11 -8.12 7.72
CA VAL A 135 6.68 -9.10 6.73
C VAL A 135 5.52 -9.94 7.26
N LEU A 136 4.51 -10.12 6.43
CA LEU A 136 3.41 -11.06 6.69
C LEU A 136 3.86 -12.45 6.25
N LYS A 137 4.04 -13.35 7.20
CA LYS A 137 4.43 -14.75 6.93
C LYS A 137 3.24 -15.56 6.46
N CYS A 138 3.03 -15.64 5.17
CA CYS A 138 1.90 -16.33 4.54
C CYS A 138 2.31 -17.21 3.35
N GLY A 139 3.59 -17.43 3.12
CA GLY A 139 4.12 -18.28 2.04
C GLY A 139 4.08 -17.62 0.65
N ILE A 140 3.85 -16.33 0.56
CA ILE A 140 3.84 -15.61 -0.73
C ILE A 140 5.26 -15.32 -1.20
N PHE A 141 6.13 -14.88 -0.29
CA PHE A 141 7.53 -14.69 -0.64
C PHE A 141 8.31 -16.01 -0.51
N ALA A 142 8.97 -16.41 -1.58
CA ALA A 142 9.80 -17.61 -1.57
C ALA A 142 10.99 -17.52 -0.60
N ASN A 143 11.40 -16.30 -0.23
CA ASN A 143 12.51 -16.02 0.67
C ASN A 143 12.10 -15.36 2.01
N GLU A 144 10.91 -15.68 2.55
CA GLU A 144 10.42 -15.10 3.82
C GLU A 144 11.41 -15.21 4.97
N ASN A 145 12.05 -16.36 5.11
CA ASN A 145 13.03 -16.58 6.18
C ASN A 145 14.28 -15.70 6.04
N ASP A 146 14.71 -15.43 4.81
CA ASP A 146 15.81 -14.54 4.53
C ASP A 146 15.45 -13.09 4.81
N ILE A 147 14.22 -12.66 4.45
CA ILE A 147 13.70 -11.34 4.79
C ILE A 147 13.76 -11.11 6.31
N VAL A 148 13.25 -12.05 7.09
CA VAL A 148 13.27 -11.96 8.56
C VAL A 148 14.68 -11.90 9.08
N ARG A 149 15.58 -12.77 8.60
CA ARG A 149 16.95 -12.86 9.09
C ARG A 149 17.79 -11.63 8.72
N GLU A 150 17.70 -11.19 7.46
CA GLU A 150 18.61 -10.17 6.92
C GLU A 150 18.16 -8.74 7.19
N LEU A 151 16.84 -8.50 7.29
CA LEU A 151 16.27 -7.20 7.61
C LEU A 151 15.79 -7.10 9.06
N ASN A 152 15.94 -8.14 9.88
CA ASN A 152 15.35 -8.22 11.22
C ASN A 152 13.86 -7.86 11.19
N ALA A 153 13.15 -8.34 10.15
CA ALA A 153 11.78 -7.97 9.91
C ALA A 153 10.83 -8.59 10.95
N MET A 154 9.99 -7.76 11.52
CA MET A 154 8.94 -8.15 12.47
C MET A 154 7.65 -8.57 11.73
N GLN A 155 6.58 -8.92 12.43
CA GLN A 155 5.25 -9.05 11.82
C GLN A 155 4.74 -7.69 11.36
N THR A 156 3.94 -7.66 10.29
CA THR A 156 3.37 -6.40 9.77
C THR A 156 2.55 -5.64 10.81
N GLU A 157 1.81 -6.36 11.67
CA GLU A 157 1.04 -5.75 12.76
C GLU A 157 1.94 -5.05 13.78
N ASP A 158 3.05 -5.68 14.17
CA ASP A 158 4.01 -5.09 15.10
C ASP A 158 4.71 -3.87 14.49
N PHE A 159 5.01 -3.93 13.18
CA PHE A 159 5.56 -2.79 12.45
C PHE A 159 4.64 -1.57 12.52
N PHE A 160 3.35 -1.73 12.19
CA PHE A 160 2.40 -0.62 12.24
C PHE A 160 2.17 -0.10 13.65
N LYS A 161 2.18 -0.98 14.66
CA LYS A 161 2.12 -0.57 16.06
C LYS A 161 3.32 0.30 16.44
N GLN A 162 4.53 -0.15 16.12
CA GLN A 162 5.75 0.60 16.40
C GLN A 162 5.77 1.94 15.65
N LEU A 163 5.35 1.98 14.40
CA LEU A 163 5.28 3.21 13.63
C LEU A 163 4.29 4.23 14.24
N LYS A 164 3.15 3.77 14.75
CA LYS A 164 2.22 4.62 15.50
C LYS A 164 2.82 5.16 16.79
N ASP A 165 3.57 4.34 17.51
CA ASP A 165 4.28 4.77 18.73
C ASP A 165 5.33 5.85 18.40
N GLN A 166 6.05 5.72 17.28
CA GLN A 166 6.96 6.76 16.79
C GLN A 166 6.20 8.06 16.46
N VAL A 167 5.06 7.98 15.77
CA VAL A 167 4.23 9.16 15.44
C VAL A 167 3.70 9.83 16.69
N ASN A 168 3.20 9.07 17.66
CA ASN A 168 2.72 9.60 18.93
C ASN A 168 3.85 10.31 19.70
N SER A 169 5.05 9.72 19.70
CA SER A 169 6.23 10.33 20.34
C SER A 169 6.71 11.60 19.63
N TYR A 170 6.54 11.69 18.31
CA TYR A 170 6.89 12.87 17.53
C TYR A 170 6.00 14.06 17.86
N TYR A 171 4.71 13.84 18.12
CA TYR A 171 3.75 14.89 18.45
C TYR A 171 3.57 15.13 19.96
N ALA A 172 4.18 14.30 20.83
CA ALA A 172 4.13 14.51 22.29
C ALA A 172 4.94 15.72 22.73
#